data_54130b43ee3aa4f8b84d5b44dca6b635
#
_entry.id   54130b43ee3aa4f8b84d5b44dca6b635
#
_cell.length_a   1.000
_cell.length_b   1.000
_cell.length_c   1.000
_cell.angle_alpha   90.00
_cell.angle_beta   90.00
_cell.angle_gamma   90.00
#
_symmetry.space_group_name_H-M   'P 1'
#
loop_
_entity.id
_entity.type
_entity.pdbx_description
1 polymer ?
#
loop_
_entity_poly.entity_id
_entity_poly.type
_entity_poly.pdbx_seq_one_letter_code
_entity_poly.pdbx_strand_id
1 'polypeptide(L)'
;MKASKELLQKRLYKSNQVLNANSPFVITDEILEHHYHAFQEPWGEGEKVILQKEDIMQYSKEESKAIWNQNAEFWDCAMGDESNDFHREVVRPKVTELLNPDPTDYILDIACGNGNYSAYLAEKAVSVLAFDYSEKMVELAKKRQKRYADHIEFCVADATNETSLMALKRNKPFTKAVSNMAVMDITDIKPLFTSVYKLLEDNGVFVFATQHPCFVTLTEKYMTPHSYYDIAIEGQPQKQCYYHRSLQDIFNLCFDTGFVIDGFYEECYFNKEIPDIIIVRAIKIEK
;
A
#
# COMPACT_ATOMS: atom_id res chain seq x y z
N MET A 1 -20.06 3.14 14.48
CA MET A 1 -20.75 4.42 14.78
C MET A 1 -21.04 5.07 13.44
N LYS A 2 -22.30 5.13 13.00
CA LYS A 2 -22.64 5.84 11.76
C LYS A 2 -22.20 7.29 11.92
N ALA A 3 -21.22 7.74 11.11
CA ALA A 3 -21.07 9.16 10.92
C ALA A 3 -22.42 9.64 10.38
N SER A 4 -23.16 10.43 11.16
CA SER A 4 -24.46 10.87 10.71
C SER A 4 -24.25 11.78 9.50
N LYS A 5 -25.15 11.71 8.51
CA LYS A 5 -25.20 12.65 7.37
C LYS A 5 -25.04 14.10 7.85
N GLU A 6 -25.53 14.38 9.04
CA GLU A 6 -25.45 15.65 9.74
C GLU A 6 -24.02 16.05 10.18
N LEU A 7 -23.20 15.07 10.58
CA LEU A 7 -21.80 15.32 10.97
C LEU A 7 -20.92 15.60 9.73
N LEU A 8 -21.18 14.86 8.65
CA LEU A 8 -20.53 15.10 7.35
C LEU A 8 -20.91 16.47 6.81
N GLN A 9 -22.20 16.83 6.84
CA GLN A 9 -22.68 18.13 6.45
C GLN A 9 -22.11 19.26 7.31
N LYS A 10 -21.95 19.07 8.62
CA LYS A 10 -21.32 20.06 9.52
C LYS A 10 -19.84 20.24 9.24
N ARG A 11 -19.10 19.19 8.87
CA ARG A 11 -17.68 19.27 8.50
C ARG A 11 -17.50 19.97 7.16
N LEU A 12 -18.31 19.60 6.16
CA LEU A 12 -18.30 20.22 4.84
C LEU A 12 -18.73 21.69 4.91
N TYR A 13 -19.71 22.02 5.76
CA TYR A 13 -20.12 23.40 5.99
C TYR A 13 -19.03 24.25 6.68
N LYS A 14 -18.29 23.69 7.65
CA LYS A 14 -17.13 24.35 8.25
C LYS A 14 -15.98 24.54 7.25
N SER A 15 -15.72 23.56 6.40
CA SER A 15 -14.71 23.67 5.34
C SER A 15 -15.10 24.75 4.33
N ASN A 16 -16.37 24.85 3.96
CA ASN A 16 -16.87 25.90 3.09
C ASN A 16 -16.83 27.31 3.71
N GLN A 17 -16.92 27.44 5.03
CA GLN A 17 -16.76 28.75 5.71
C GLN A 17 -15.28 29.21 5.77
N VAL A 18 -14.34 28.27 5.72
CA VAL A 18 -12.89 28.54 5.67
C VAL A 18 -12.44 28.81 4.22
N LEU A 19 -13.08 28.22 3.25
CA LEU A 19 -12.91 28.51 1.81
C LEU A 19 -13.68 29.79 1.51
N ASN A 20 -12.97 30.91 1.43
CA ASN A 20 -13.48 32.24 1.13
C ASN A 20 -14.60 32.22 0.07
N ALA A 21 -15.54 33.16 0.20
CA ALA A 21 -16.73 33.35 -0.63
C ALA A 21 -16.52 33.45 -2.17
N ASN A 22 -15.30 33.31 -2.65
CA ASN A 22 -14.90 33.33 -4.07
C ASN A 22 -14.41 31.96 -4.60
N SER A 23 -14.57 30.88 -3.83
CA SER A 23 -14.24 29.54 -4.35
C SER A 23 -15.36 29.03 -5.26
N PRO A 24 -15.09 28.56 -6.50
CA PRO A 24 -16.07 28.00 -7.39
C PRO A 24 -16.55 26.58 -6.97
N PHE A 25 -16.16 26.10 -5.81
CA PHE A 25 -16.47 24.76 -5.34
C PHE A 25 -17.86 24.75 -4.67
N VAL A 26 -18.85 24.32 -5.43
CA VAL A 26 -20.19 23.98 -4.88
C VAL A 26 -20.22 22.48 -4.65
N ILE A 27 -20.24 22.06 -3.39
CA ILE A 27 -20.51 20.66 -3.03
C ILE A 27 -22.00 20.42 -3.31
N THR A 28 -22.26 19.71 -4.41
CA THR A 28 -23.62 19.33 -4.81
C THR A 28 -24.14 18.17 -3.96
N ASP A 29 -25.48 18.06 -3.83
CA ASP A 29 -26.12 16.90 -3.19
C ASP A 29 -25.70 15.57 -3.84
N GLU A 30 -25.33 15.58 -5.11
CA GLU A 30 -24.86 14.44 -5.88
C GLU A 30 -23.47 13.96 -5.40
N ILE A 31 -22.56 14.87 -5.07
CA ILE A 31 -21.25 14.55 -4.47
C ILE A 31 -21.44 13.99 -3.06
N LEU A 32 -22.37 14.57 -2.28
CA LEU A 32 -22.72 14.09 -0.96
C LEU A 32 -23.38 12.70 -1.00
N GLU A 33 -24.25 12.45 -1.98
CA GLU A 33 -24.89 11.15 -2.16
C GLU A 33 -23.91 10.09 -2.64
N HIS A 34 -23.03 10.42 -3.57
CA HIS A 34 -22.02 9.47 -4.06
C HIS A 34 -21.09 9.02 -2.92
N HIS A 35 -20.59 9.94 -2.11
CA HIS A 35 -19.81 9.61 -0.92
C HIS A 35 -20.64 8.90 0.16
N TYR A 36 -21.90 9.26 0.32
CA TYR A 36 -22.80 8.64 1.29
C TYR A 36 -23.13 7.19 0.94
N HIS A 37 -23.32 6.85 -0.33
CA HIS A 37 -23.53 5.47 -0.78
C HIS A 37 -22.29 4.60 -0.66
N ALA A 38 -21.10 5.15 -0.86
CA ALA A 38 -19.83 4.44 -0.59
C ALA A 38 -19.69 4.05 0.90
N PHE A 39 -20.42 4.71 1.81
CA PHE A 39 -20.40 4.44 3.25
C PHE A 39 -21.64 3.65 3.77
N GLN A 40 -22.62 3.31 2.90
CA GLN A 40 -23.90 2.71 3.36
C GLN A 40 -23.98 1.19 3.29
N GLU A 41 -22.98 0.48 2.76
CA GLU A 41 -23.04 -0.99 2.79
C GLU A 41 -22.61 -1.56 4.17
N PRO A 42 -23.15 -2.73 4.57
CA PRO A 42 -23.91 -2.88 5.82
C PRO A 42 -22.97 -3.16 6.99
N TRP A 43 -22.75 -2.16 7.81
CA TRP A 43 -22.34 -2.43 9.19
C TRP A 43 -23.56 -3.00 9.90
N GLY A 44 -23.74 -4.32 9.85
CA GLY A 44 -24.73 -5.00 10.66
C GLY A 44 -24.61 -4.56 12.10
N GLU A 45 -25.74 -4.47 12.80
CA GLU A 45 -25.79 -4.29 14.26
C GLU A 45 -25.15 -5.52 14.92
N GLY A 46 -23.81 -5.54 14.99
CA GLY A 46 -23.02 -6.51 15.72
C GLY A 46 -22.50 -5.88 17.01
N GLU A 47 -22.50 -6.63 18.08
CA GLU A 47 -21.98 -6.23 19.38
C GLU A 47 -20.57 -5.60 19.25
N LYS A 48 -20.38 -4.48 19.96
CA LYS A 48 -19.07 -3.83 20.07
C LYS A 48 -18.11 -4.75 20.83
N VAL A 49 -17.31 -5.51 20.10
CA VAL A 49 -16.15 -6.19 20.69
C VAL A 49 -15.05 -5.15 20.83
N ILE A 50 -14.77 -4.72 22.06
CA ILE A 50 -13.60 -3.87 22.36
C ILE A 50 -12.41 -4.82 22.46
N LEU A 51 -11.69 -4.99 21.35
CA LEU A 51 -10.43 -5.74 21.34
C LEU A 51 -9.30 -4.88 21.95
N GLN A 52 -8.48 -5.46 22.81
CA GLN A 52 -7.26 -4.83 23.30
C GLN A 52 -6.23 -4.75 22.16
N LYS A 53 -5.32 -3.77 22.23
CA LYS A 53 -4.33 -3.51 21.16
C LYS A 53 -3.50 -4.74 20.81
N GLU A 54 -3.18 -5.59 21.79
CA GLU A 54 -2.41 -6.80 21.63
C GLU A 54 -3.20 -7.93 20.94
N ASP A 55 -4.50 -8.06 21.24
CA ASP A 55 -5.40 -9.01 20.60
C ASP A 55 -5.61 -8.67 19.12
N ILE A 56 -5.69 -7.37 18.79
CA ILE A 56 -5.84 -6.89 17.40
C ILE A 56 -4.62 -7.27 16.56
N MET A 57 -3.40 -7.16 17.13
CA MET A 57 -2.16 -7.40 16.38
C MET A 57 -1.91 -8.89 16.09
N GLN A 58 -2.26 -9.79 17.00
CA GLN A 58 -1.96 -11.20 16.83
C GLN A 58 -2.99 -11.93 15.94
N TYR A 59 -4.27 -11.60 16.08
CA TYR A 59 -5.33 -12.17 15.27
C TYR A 59 -5.22 -11.77 13.78
N SER A 60 -4.72 -10.58 13.52
CA SER A 60 -4.73 -9.99 12.19
C SER A 60 -3.69 -10.52 11.20
N LYS A 61 -2.59 -11.12 11.65
CA LYS A 61 -1.51 -11.61 10.75
C LYS A 61 -1.90 -12.87 9.98
N GLU A 62 -2.31 -13.90 10.70
CA GLU A 62 -2.71 -15.18 10.10
C GLU A 62 -4.00 -15.03 9.29
N GLU A 63 -4.91 -14.20 9.78
CA GLU A 63 -6.13 -13.86 9.07
C GLU A 63 -5.85 -13.12 7.76
N SER A 64 -4.99 -12.10 7.77
CA SER A 64 -4.58 -11.37 6.57
C SER A 64 -3.97 -12.31 5.53
N LYS A 65 -3.09 -13.23 5.95
CA LYS A 65 -2.51 -14.24 5.07
C LYS A 65 -3.57 -15.15 4.45
N ALA A 66 -4.51 -15.63 5.29
CA ALA A 66 -5.61 -16.49 4.84
C ALA A 66 -6.51 -15.77 3.83
N ILE A 67 -6.83 -14.51 4.08
CA ILE A 67 -7.61 -13.65 3.17
C ILE A 67 -6.89 -13.49 1.83
N TRP A 68 -5.61 -13.15 1.84
CA TRP A 68 -4.83 -12.98 0.60
C TRP A 68 -4.67 -14.28 -0.17
N ASN A 69 -4.53 -15.44 0.50
CA ASN A 69 -4.53 -16.74 -0.15
C ASN A 69 -5.90 -17.04 -0.81
N GLN A 70 -7.02 -16.66 -0.18
CA GLN A 70 -8.36 -16.84 -0.75
C GLN A 70 -8.65 -15.89 -1.91
N ASN A 71 -8.15 -14.66 -1.84
CA ASN A 71 -8.33 -13.66 -2.89
C ASN A 71 -7.36 -13.83 -4.08
N ALA A 72 -6.30 -14.63 -3.94
CA ALA A 72 -5.18 -14.66 -4.86
C ALA A 72 -5.58 -14.95 -6.32
N GLU A 73 -6.43 -15.94 -6.57
CA GLU A 73 -6.85 -16.28 -7.94
C GLU A 73 -7.71 -15.19 -8.57
N PHE A 74 -8.59 -14.57 -7.77
CA PHE A 74 -9.39 -13.44 -8.21
C PHE A 74 -8.49 -12.24 -8.59
N TRP A 75 -7.54 -11.90 -7.71
CA TRP A 75 -6.61 -10.80 -7.94
C TRP A 75 -5.69 -11.05 -9.14
N ASP A 76 -5.15 -12.27 -9.27
CA ASP A 76 -4.34 -12.64 -10.44
C ASP A 76 -5.11 -12.49 -11.75
N CYS A 77 -6.37 -12.91 -11.75
CA CYS A 77 -7.26 -12.75 -12.91
C CYS A 77 -7.58 -11.29 -13.19
N ALA A 78 -7.93 -10.50 -12.17
CA ALA A 78 -8.29 -9.09 -12.30
C ALA A 78 -7.10 -8.22 -12.73
N MET A 79 -5.90 -8.54 -12.26
CA MET A 79 -4.67 -7.83 -12.65
C MET A 79 -4.15 -8.29 -14.01
N GLY A 80 -4.40 -9.53 -14.41
CA GLY A 80 -3.92 -10.05 -15.71
C GLY A 80 -2.41 -9.91 -15.85
N ASP A 81 -1.94 -9.70 -17.08
CA ASP A 81 -0.50 -9.61 -17.41
C ASP A 81 0.08 -8.20 -17.26
N GLU A 82 -0.78 -7.17 -17.27
CA GLU A 82 -0.34 -5.76 -17.31
C GLU A 82 -0.77 -4.93 -16.09
N SER A 83 -1.49 -5.51 -15.15
CA SER A 83 -2.21 -4.85 -14.05
C SER A 83 -3.45 -4.07 -14.53
N ASN A 84 -4.32 -3.68 -13.58
CA ASN A 84 -5.47 -2.84 -13.87
C ASN A 84 -5.06 -1.38 -14.20
N ASP A 85 -6.01 -0.59 -14.68
CA ASP A 85 -5.79 0.80 -15.11
C ASP A 85 -5.19 1.65 -14.00
N PHE A 86 -5.68 1.51 -12.77
CA PHE A 86 -5.16 2.26 -11.62
C PHE A 86 -3.65 2.05 -11.42
N HIS A 87 -3.19 0.79 -11.43
CA HIS A 87 -1.76 0.48 -11.30
C HIS A 87 -0.97 0.92 -12.53
N ARG A 88 -1.54 0.78 -13.72
CA ARG A 88 -0.87 1.07 -14.98
C ARG A 88 -0.71 2.57 -15.23
N GLU A 89 -1.74 3.35 -14.91
CA GLU A 89 -1.83 4.76 -15.27
C GLU A 89 -1.40 5.71 -14.14
N VAL A 90 -1.56 5.31 -12.88
CA VAL A 90 -1.29 6.15 -11.72
C VAL A 90 -0.08 5.67 -10.93
N VAL A 91 -0.12 4.43 -10.41
CA VAL A 91 0.93 3.96 -9.48
C VAL A 91 2.26 3.75 -10.21
N ARG A 92 2.26 2.91 -11.27
CA ARG A 92 3.47 2.47 -11.97
C ARG A 92 4.30 3.61 -12.56
N PRO A 93 3.73 4.60 -13.27
CA PRO A 93 4.51 5.65 -13.90
C PRO A 93 5.33 6.44 -12.88
N LYS A 94 4.69 6.93 -11.81
CA LYS A 94 5.37 7.75 -10.81
C LYS A 94 6.33 6.93 -9.95
N VAL A 95 5.94 5.73 -9.52
CA VAL A 95 6.84 4.83 -8.78
C VAL A 95 8.10 4.50 -9.61
N THR A 96 7.93 4.23 -10.92
CA THR A 96 9.07 3.93 -11.80
C THR A 96 9.97 5.15 -12.01
N GLU A 97 9.38 6.34 -12.17
CA GLU A 97 10.13 7.61 -12.26
C GLU A 97 11.01 7.80 -11.01
N LEU A 98 10.44 7.63 -9.82
CA LEU A 98 11.13 7.82 -8.55
C LEU A 98 12.15 6.72 -8.23
N LEU A 99 11.84 5.48 -8.60
CA LEU A 99 12.74 4.35 -8.47
C LEU A 99 13.92 4.45 -9.44
N ASN A 100 13.68 5.01 -10.64
CA ASN A 100 14.66 5.19 -11.72
C ASN A 100 15.50 3.93 -11.94
N PRO A 101 14.89 2.79 -12.34
CA PRO A 101 15.59 1.52 -12.45
C PRO A 101 16.60 1.50 -13.60
N ASP A 102 17.77 0.95 -13.33
CA ASP A 102 18.87 0.73 -14.28
C ASP A 102 19.17 -0.77 -14.41
N PRO A 103 19.64 -1.28 -15.58
CA PRO A 103 19.95 -2.70 -15.76
C PRO A 103 20.99 -3.27 -14.76
N THR A 104 21.79 -2.44 -14.13
CA THR A 104 22.77 -2.84 -13.10
C THR A 104 22.16 -3.01 -11.72
N ASP A 105 20.93 -2.57 -11.52
CA ASP A 105 20.22 -2.64 -10.24
C ASP A 105 19.91 -4.08 -9.82
N TYR A 106 19.88 -4.28 -8.51
CA TYR A 106 19.29 -5.43 -7.86
C TYR A 106 18.17 -4.92 -6.94
N ILE A 107 16.93 -5.18 -7.31
CA ILE A 107 15.76 -4.57 -6.70
C ILE A 107 15.00 -5.58 -5.84
N LEU A 108 14.62 -5.16 -4.61
CA LEU A 108 13.68 -5.89 -3.76
C LEU A 108 12.25 -5.40 -4.04
N ASP A 109 11.40 -6.28 -4.59
CA ASP A 109 9.97 -6.01 -4.81
C ASP A 109 9.15 -6.61 -3.65
N ILE A 110 8.53 -5.74 -2.87
CA ILE A 110 7.92 -6.03 -1.57
C ILE A 110 6.42 -6.21 -1.75
N ALA A 111 5.88 -7.35 -1.29
CA ALA A 111 4.48 -7.73 -1.46
C ALA A 111 4.07 -7.66 -2.94
N CYS A 112 4.79 -8.43 -3.76
CA CYS A 112 4.77 -8.34 -5.21
C CYS A 112 3.47 -8.83 -5.88
N GLY A 113 2.55 -9.43 -5.13
CA GLY A 113 1.31 -10.01 -5.65
C GLY A 113 1.59 -11.04 -6.75
N ASN A 114 0.96 -10.87 -7.91
CA ASN A 114 1.17 -11.74 -9.08
C ASN A 114 2.42 -11.41 -9.91
N GLY A 115 3.30 -10.55 -9.40
CA GLY A 115 4.60 -10.25 -9.99
C GLY A 115 4.58 -9.33 -11.21
N ASN A 116 3.49 -8.61 -11.48
CA ASN A 116 3.40 -7.74 -12.66
C ASN A 116 4.42 -6.59 -12.65
N TYR A 117 4.69 -5.98 -11.49
CA TYR A 117 5.69 -4.93 -11.42
C TYR A 117 7.10 -5.51 -11.51
N SER A 118 7.35 -6.66 -10.88
CA SER A 118 8.62 -7.40 -11.05
C SER A 118 8.90 -7.71 -12.52
N ALA A 119 7.89 -8.16 -13.29
CA ALA A 119 8.02 -8.41 -14.71
C ALA A 119 8.33 -7.14 -15.51
N TYR A 120 7.66 -6.05 -15.20
CA TYR A 120 7.94 -4.75 -15.82
C TYR A 120 9.39 -4.26 -15.56
N LEU A 121 9.95 -4.55 -14.38
CA LEU A 121 11.37 -4.28 -14.10
C LEU A 121 12.28 -5.22 -14.90
N ALA A 122 11.95 -6.51 -14.97
CA ALA A 122 12.72 -7.50 -15.72
C ALA A 122 12.75 -7.22 -17.24
N GLU A 123 11.72 -6.60 -17.81
CA GLU A 123 11.72 -6.11 -19.20
C GLU A 123 12.79 -5.05 -19.46
N LYS A 124 13.25 -4.36 -18.41
CA LYS A 124 14.35 -3.39 -18.44
C LYS A 124 15.71 -4.04 -18.09
N ALA A 125 15.78 -5.37 -18.11
CA ALA A 125 16.96 -6.15 -17.75
C ALA A 125 17.43 -6.00 -16.29
N VAL A 126 16.54 -5.56 -15.40
CA VAL A 126 16.82 -5.44 -13.96
C VAL A 126 16.70 -6.80 -13.28
N SER A 127 17.60 -7.09 -12.34
CA SER A 127 17.49 -8.28 -11.48
C SER A 127 16.59 -7.98 -10.28
N VAL A 128 15.61 -8.86 -10.02
CA VAL A 128 14.60 -8.64 -8.96
C VAL A 128 14.57 -9.84 -8.02
N LEU A 129 14.56 -9.58 -6.72
CA LEU A 129 14.03 -10.51 -5.73
C LEU A 129 12.67 -9.99 -5.29
N ALA A 130 11.64 -10.78 -5.51
CA ALA A 130 10.27 -10.42 -5.23
C ALA A 130 9.69 -11.34 -4.16
N PHE A 131 9.01 -10.78 -3.16
CA PHE A 131 8.35 -11.60 -2.16
C PHE A 131 6.91 -11.16 -1.90
N ASP A 132 6.11 -12.13 -1.48
CA ASP A 132 4.76 -11.90 -0.98
C ASP A 132 4.51 -12.76 0.26
N TYR A 133 3.55 -12.36 1.09
CA TYR A 133 3.18 -13.14 2.28
C TYR A 133 2.29 -14.34 1.92
N SER A 134 1.50 -14.21 0.84
CA SER A 134 0.63 -15.28 0.32
C SER A 134 1.44 -16.27 -0.51
N GLU A 135 1.49 -17.53 -0.07
CA GLU A 135 2.06 -18.62 -0.86
C GLU A 135 1.36 -18.74 -2.21
N LYS A 136 0.05 -18.54 -2.23
CA LYS A 136 -0.75 -18.65 -3.44
C LYS A 136 -0.42 -17.55 -4.45
N MET A 137 -0.22 -16.32 -4.00
CA MET A 137 0.26 -15.23 -4.85
C MET A 137 1.62 -15.55 -5.45
N VAL A 138 2.56 -16.07 -4.64
CA VAL A 138 3.90 -16.46 -5.11
C VAL A 138 3.83 -17.60 -6.14
N GLU A 139 2.96 -18.59 -5.97
CA GLU A 139 2.73 -19.63 -6.98
C GLU A 139 2.23 -19.03 -8.31
N LEU A 140 1.24 -18.14 -8.24
CA LEU A 140 0.67 -17.48 -9.41
C LEU A 140 1.70 -16.60 -10.10
N ALA A 141 2.48 -15.82 -9.33
CA ALA A 141 3.56 -15.00 -9.84
C ALA A 141 4.61 -15.83 -10.60
N LYS A 142 5.09 -16.93 -10.02
CA LYS A 142 6.04 -17.84 -10.68
C LYS A 142 5.49 -18.42 -11.97
N LYS A 143 4.20 -18.79 -11.99
CA LYS A 143 3.54 -19.33 -13.17
C LYS A 143 3.39 -18.27 -14.27
N ARG A 144 2.89 -17.08 -13.89
CA ARG A 144 2.62 -15.97 -14.81
C ARG A 144 3.89 -15.39 -15.39
N GLN A 145 4.91 -15.18 -14.58
CA GLN A 145 6.15 -14.53 -14.97
C GLN A 145 7.28 -15.50 -15.34
N LYS A 146 6.93 -16.73 -15.71
CA LYS A 146 7.89 -17.79 -16.06
C LYS A 146 8.92 -17.36 -17.11
N ARG A 147 8.54 -16.49 -18.04
CA ARG A 147 9.43 -15.96 -19.09
C ARG A 147 10.59 -15.09 -18.57
N TYR A 148 10.48 -14.63 -17.32
CA TYR A 148 11.51 -13.80 -16.66
C TYR A 148 12.22 -14.55 -15.52
N ALA A 149 12.20 -15.89 -15.50
CA ALA A 149 12.78 -16.69 -14.44
C ALA A 149 14.30 -16.45 -14.23
N ASP A 150 15.00 -16.00 -15.27
CA ASP A 150 16.43 -15.64 -15.18
C ASP A 150 16.66 -14.25 -14.55
N HIS A 151 15.64 -13.43 -14.45
CA HIS A 151 15.70 -12.06 -13.89
C HIS A 151 14.98 -11.92 -12.55
N ILE A 152 14.00 -12.79 -12.25
CA ILE A 152 13.15 -12.64 -11.07
C ILE A 152 13.24 -13.90 -10.20
N GLU A 153 13.68 -13.73 -8.96
CA GLU A 153 13.54 -14.72 -7.89
C GLU A 153 12.28 -14.41 -7.07
N PHE A 154 11.30 -15.33 -7.06
CA PHE A 154 10.09 -15.21 -6.22
C PHE A 154 10.19 -16.06 -4.97
N CYS A 155 9.89 -15.51 -3.79
CA CYS A 155 9.87 -16.22 -2.52
C CYS A 155 8.70 -15.78 -1.61
N VAL A 156 8.42 -16.58 -0.60
CA VAL A 156 7.46 -16.24 0.45
C VAL A 156 8.20 -15.62 1.61
N ALA A 157 7.74 -14.46 2.08
CA ALA A 157 8.29 -13.84 3.28
C ALA A 157 7.22 -13.03 4.03
N ASP A 158 7.36 -12.95 5.35
CA ASP A 158 6.49 -12.16 6.22
C ASP A 158 7.11 -10.77 6.45
N ALA A 159 6.47 -9.73 5.93
CA ALA A 159 6.88 -8.34 6.06
C ALA A 159 6.82 -7.82 7.51
N THR A 160 6.13 -8.51 8.40
CA THR A 160 6.04 -8.19 9.84
C THR A 160 7.09 -8.90 10.70
N ASN A 161 7.96 -9.71 10.07
CA ASN A 161 8.95 -10.54 10.77
C ASN A 161 10.37 -10.24 10.27
N GLU A 162 11.17 -9.61 11.11
CA GLU A 162 12.55 -9.23 10.78
C GLU A 162 13.41 -10.45 10.39
N THR A 163 13.26 -11.60 11.07
CA THR A 163 14.01 -12.81 10.75
C THR A 163 13.66 -13.32 9.35
N SER A 164 12.37 -13.33 8.99
CA SER A 164 11.90 -13.69 7.66
C SER A 164 12.48 -12.76 6.58
N LEU A 165 12.46 -11.47 6.85
CA LEU A 165 12.99 -10.46 5.92
C LEU A 165 14.51 -10.53 5.79
N MET A 166 15.24 -10.73 6.87
CA MET A 166 16.70 -10.86 6.83
C MET A 166 17.18 -12.14 6.12
N ALA A 167 16.33 -13.17 6.03
CA ALA A 167 16.58 -14.35 5.20
C ALA A 167 16.57 -14.06 3.69
N LEU A 168 16.05 -12.90 3.27
CA LEU A 168 16.13 -12.42 1.89
C LEU A 168 17.51 -11.91 1.48
N LYS A 169 18.40 -11.72 2.44
CA LYS A 169 19.79 -11.27 2.18
C LYS A 169 20.48 -12.22 1.21
N ARG A 170 21.17 -11.66 0.22
CA ARG A 170 22.01 -12.38 -0.73
C ARG A 170 23.45 -11.88 -0.62
N ASN A 171 24.34 -12.40 -1.45
CA ASN A 171 25.74 -12.00 -1.48
C ASN A 171 25.95 -10.53 -1.89
N LYS A 172 25.01 -9.98 -2.66
CA LYS A 172 25.00 -8.57 -3.08
C LYS A 172 23.85 -7.87 -2.34
N PRO A 173 24.05 -6.68 -1.76
CA PRO A 173 22.96 -5.88 -1.20
C PRO A 173 22.01 -5.42 -2.31
N PHE A 174 20.80 -5.03 -1.95
CA PHE A 174 19.87 -4.42 -2.89
C PHE A 174 20.28 -2.96 -3.12
N THR A 175 20.25 -2.53 -4.38
CA THR A 175 20.45 -1.13 -4.75
C THR A 175 19.19 -0.32 -4.49
N LYS A 176 18.02 -0.97 -4.68
CA LYS A 176 16.71 -0.33 -4.52
C LYS A 176 15.72 -1.32 -3.92
N ALA A 177 14.69 -0.76 -3.31
CA ALA A 177 13.51 -1.49 -2.85
C ALA A 177 12.24 -0.77 -3.30
N VAL A 178 11.17 -1.51 -3.55
CA VAL A 178 9.88 -0.95 -3.94
C VAL A 178 8.74 -1.69 -3.27
N SER A 179 7.68 -0.97 -2.91
CA SER A 179 6.41 -1.54 -2.42
C SER A 179 5.24 -0.79 -3.06
N ASN A 180 4.49 -1.48 -3.88
CA ASN A 180 3.35 -0.90 -4.61
C ASN A 180 2.04 -1.27 -3.96
N MET A 181 1.36 -0.30 -3.34
CA MET A 181 0.02 -0.45 -2.76
C MET A 181 -0.11 -1.63 -1.79
N ALA A 182 0.88 -1.80 -0.90
CA ALA A 182 0.90 -2.89 0.07
C ALA A 182 1.13 -2.43 1.53
N VAL A 183 1.72 -1.26 1.75
CA VAL A 183 2.03 -0.77 3.12
C VAL A 183 0.78 -0.67 3.99
N MET A 184 -0.38 -0.34 3.41
CA MET A 184 -1.65 -0.30 4.11
C MET A 184 -2.22 -1.69 4.48
N ASP A 185 -1.74 -2.77 3.85
CA ASP A 185 -2.17 -4.15 4.12
C ASP A 185 -1.32 -4.85 5.17
N ILE A 186 -0.23 -4.23 5.62
CA ILE A 186 0.73 -4.81 6.56
C ILE A 186 0.44 -4.32 7.98
N THR A 187 0.17 -5.25 8.90
CA THR A 187 -0.20 -4.98 10.31
C THR A 187 0.83 -4.13 11.04
N ASP A 188 2.10 -4.51 10.97
CA ASP A 188 3.22 -3.79 11.55
C ASP A 188 4.30 -3.58 10.49
N ILE A 189 4.48 -2.33 10.07
CA ILE A 189 5.46 -1.97 9.04
C ILE A 189 6.85 -1.66 9.59
N LYS A 190 7.03 -1.60 10.92
CA LYS A 190 8.34 -1.30 11.52
C LYS A 190 9.40 -2.35 11.20
N PRO A 191 9.13 -3.68 11.32
CA PRO A 191 10.08 -4.70 10.89
C PRO A 191 10.45 -4.60 9.42
N LEU A 192 9.47 -4.27 8.54
CA LEU A 192 9.72 -4.07 7.13
C LEU A 192 10.72 -2.93 6.89
N PHE A 193 10.43 -1.73 7.39
CA PHE A 193 11.28 -0.55 7.16
C PHE A 193 12.69 -0.75 7.71
N THR A 194 12.78 -1.31 8.94
CA THR A 194 14.08 -1.64 9.55
C THR A 194 14.89 -2.65 8.72
N SER A 195 14.22 -3.69 8.20
CA SER A 195 14.89 -4.72 7.39
C SER A 195 15.29 -4.18 6.02
N VAL A 196 14.41 -3.41 5.36
CA VAL A 196 14.74 -2.77 4.08
C VAL A 196 15.97 -1.87 4.22
N TYR A 197 16.03 -1.06 5.29
CA TYR A 197 17.21 -0.22 5.56
C TYR A 197 18.50 -1.06 5.69
N LYS A 198 18.45 -2.21 6.36
CA LYS A 198 19.59 -3.11 6.53
C LYS A 198 19.98 -3.85 5.25
N LEU A 199 19.01 -4.17 4.40
CA LEU A 199 19.21 -4.93 3.15
C LEU A 199 19.71 -4.06 2.00
N LEU A 200 19.39 -2.76 2.02
CA LEU A 200 19.86 -1.80 1.02
C LEU A 200 21.36 -1.50 1.21
N GLU A 201 22.05 -1.28 0.11
CA GLU A 201 23.39 -0.65 0.10
C GLU A 201 23.32 0.81 0.57
N ASP A 202 24.46 1.42 0.85
CA ASP A 202 24.53 2.85 1.15
C ASP A 202 24.13 3.66 -0.09
N ASN A 203 23.37 4.72 0.11
CA ASN A 203 22.67 5.49 -0.92
C ASN A 203 21.57 4.70 -1.67
N GLY A 204 21.24 3.49 -1.20
CA GLY A 204 20.14 2.71 -1.73
C GLY A 204 18.79 3.40 -1.54
N VAL A 205 17.89 3.19 -2.49
CA VAL A 205 16.60 3.89 -2.59
C VAL A 205 15.45 2.96 -2.20
N PHE A 206 14.52 3.44 -1.40
CA PHE A 206 13.25 2.80 -1.12
C PHE A 206 12.10 3.66 -1.61
N VAL A 207 11.29 3.14 -2.54
CA VAL A 207 10.07 3.80 -3.02
C VAL A 207 8.87 2.98 -2.59
N PHE A 208 7.88 3.62 -1.98
CA PHE A 208 6.63 2.95 -1.66
C PHE A 208 5.42 3.81 -1.97
N ALA A 209 4.37 3.16 -2.48
CA ALA A 209 3.06 3.75 -2.70
C ALA A 209 2.05 3.12 -1.75
N THR A 210 1.17 3.93 -1.19
CA THR A 210 0.08 3.49 -0.30
C THR A 210 -1.13 4.39 -0.43
N GLN A 211 -2.30 3.93 0.02
CA GLN A 211 -3.51 4.75 0.09
C GLN A 211 -3.24 6.05 0.83
N HIS A 212 -3.87 7.13 0.36
CA HIS A 212 -3.74 8.43 1.02
C HIS A 212 -4.51 8.43 2.36
N PRO A 213 -3.82 8.53 3.50
CA PRO A 213 -4.47 8.33 4.80
C PRO A 213 -5.47 9.42 5.17
N CYS A 214 -5.38 10.61 4.55
CA CYS A 214 -6.30 11.72 4.83
C CYS A 214 -7.58 11.63 3.99
N PHE A 215 -7.50 11.11 2.76
CA PHE A 215 -8.59 11.23 1.80
C PHE A 215 -9.28 9.90 1.49
N VAL A 216 -8.60 8.77 1.61
CA VAL A 216 -9.19 7.46 1.35
C VAL A 216 -9.86 6.88 2.59
N THR A 217 -9.19 6.87 3.73
CA THR A 217 -9.74 6.25 4.95
C THR A 217 -10.88 7.03 5.58
N LEU A 218 -10.97 8.35 5.37
CA LEU A 218 -12.00 9.27 5.89
C LEU A 218 -12.40 9.00 7.35
N THR A 219 -11.43 8.76 8.21
CA THR A 219 -11.62 8.39 9.61
C THR A 219 -11.76 9.60 10.53
N GLU A 220 -12.61 9.51 11.57
CA GLU A 220 -12.64 10.48 12.65
C GLU A 220 -11.42 10.39 13.60
N LYS A 221 -10.66 9.29 13.51
CA LYS A 221 -9.51 8.97 14.35
C LYS A 221 -8.20 9.00 13.56
N TYR A 222 -7.99 10.05 12.78
CA TYR A 222 -6.81 10.16 11.91
C TYR A 222 -5.47 9.95 12.64
N MET A 223 -5.32 10.50 13.86
CA MET A 223 -4.09 10.38 14.64
C MET A 223 -3.95 9.04 15.38
N THR A 224 -4.99 8.21 15.38
CA THR A 224 -4.99 6.92 16.10
C THR A 224 -4.88 5.79 15.10
N PRO A 225 -3.80 5.00 15.09
CA PRO A 225 -3.71 3.79 14.26
C PRO A 225 -4.88 2.85 14.55
N HIS A 226 -5.50 2.33 13.51
CA HIS A 226 -6.62 1.39 13.59
C HIS A 226 -6.71 0.58 12.31
N SER A 227 -7.48 -0.50 12.33
CA SER A 227 -7.76 -1.32 11.16
C SER A 227 -9.24 -1.24 10.75
N TYR A 228 -9.49 -1.52 9.47
CA TYR A 228 -10.82 -1.63 8.89
C TYR A 228 -10.81 -2.65 7.75
N TYR A 229 -11.99 -3.19 7.42
CA TYR A 229 -12.13 -4.17 6.34
C TYR A 229 -12.86 -3.54 5.17
N ASP A 230 -12.31 -3.73 3.96
CA ASP A 230 -12.93 -3.22 2.74
C ASP A 230 -12.60 -4.11 1.53
N ILE A 231 -13.26 -3.84 0.42
CA ILE A 231 -13.07 -4.47 -0.89
C ILE A 231 -12.34 -3.48 -1.79
N ALA A 232 -11.21 -3.91 -2.36
CA ALA A 232 -10.46 -3.08 -3.30
C ALA A 232 -10.99 -3.21 -4.74
N ILE A 233 -11.47 -4.39 -5.12
CA ILE A 233 -11.99 -4.67 -6.46
C ILE A 233 -13.35 -5.33 -6.31
N GLU A 234 -14.35 -4.81 -7.01
CA GLU A 234 -15.71 -5.36 -7.01
C GLU A 234 -15.70 -6.85 -7.39
N GLY A 235 -16.43 -7.66 -6.64
CA GLY A 235 -16.46 -9.12 -6.81
C GLY A 235 -15.35 -9.88 -6.08
N GLN A 236 -14.47 -9.21 -5.36
CA GLN A 236 -13.43 -9.84 -4.55
C GLN A 236 -14.06 -10.77 -3.50
N PRO A 237 -13.56 -12.02 -3.35
CA PRO A 237 -14.18 -13.04 -2.49
C PRO A 237 -14.24 -12.67 -1.00
N GLN A 238 -13.18 -12.06 -0.48
CA GLN A 238 -13.05 -11.68 0.93
C GLN A 238 -12.66 -10.22 1.06
N LYS A 239 -13.25 -9.50 2.03
CA LYS A 239 -12.79 -8.17 2.43
C LYS A 239 -11.39 -8.30 3.02
N GLN A 240 -10.47 -7.46 2.58
CA GLN A 240 -9.12 -7.40 3.15
C GLN A 240 -9.06 -6.40 4.30
N CYS A 241 -8.14 -6.62 5.21
CA CYS A 241 -7.90 -5.73 6.34
C CYS A 241 -6.89 -4.66 5.96
N TYR A 242 -7.28 -3.41 6.09
CA TYR A 242 -6.42 -2.25 5.93
C TYR A 242 -6.01 -1.68 7.28
N TYR A 243 -4.79 -1.18 7.37
CA TYR A 243 -4.22 -0.60 8.58
C TYR A 243 -3.96 0.89 8.37
N HIS A 244 -4.82 1.71 8.95
CA HIS A 244 -4.67 3.16 8.93
C HIS A 244 -3.49 3.62 9.78
N ARG A 245 -2.67 4.50 9.20
CA ARG A 245 -1.59 5.24 9.88
C ARG A 245 -1.62 6.68 9.39
N SER A 246 -1.37 7.63 10.30
CA SER A 246 -1.25 9.03 9.89
C SER A 246 0.00 9.26 9.02
N LEU A 247 0.03 10.33 8.24
CA LEU A 247 1.26 10.75 7.54
C LEU A 247 2.42 10.92 8.51
N GLN A 248 2.13 11.46 9.72
CA GLN A 248 3.13 11.62 10.76
C GLN A 248 3.74 10.28 11.18
N ASP A 249 2.91 9.24 11.38
CA ASP A 249 3.41 7.90 11.77
C ASP A 249 4.29 7.29 10.68
N ILE A 250 3.87 7.43 9.41
CA ILE A 250 4.62 6.91 8.26
C ILE A 250 5.98 7.63 8.14
N PHE A 251 6.00 8.95 8.24
CA PHE A 251 7.23 9.74 8.09
C PHE A 251 8.16 9.57 9.28
N ASN A 252 7.63 9.58 10.50
CA ASN A 252 8.43 9.32 11.69
C ASN A 252 9.10 7.94 11.62
N LEU A 253 8.39 6.93 11.12
CA LEU A 253 8.99 5.60 10.93
C LEU A 253 10.15 5.63 9.93
N CYS A 254 10.06 6.39 8.84
CA CYS A 254 11.19 6.59 7.92
C CYS A 254 12.38 7.21 8.66
N PHE A 255 12.16 8.29 9.41
CA PHE A 255 13.22 9.02 10.12
C PHE A 255 13.83 8.17 11.24
N ASP A 256 13.01 7.51 12.04
CA ASP A 256 13.46 6.64 13.14
C ASP A 256 14.28 5.45 12.65
N THR A 257 13.99 4.98 11.43
CA THR A 257 14.75 3.91 10.78
C THR A 257 16.10 4.40 10.25
N GLY A 258 16.20 5.69 9.96
CA GLY A 258 17.40 6.35 9.42
C GLY A 258 17.31 6.72 7.94
N PHE A 259 16.15 6.55 7.32
CA PHE A 259 15.89 7.03 5.97
C PHE A 259 15.79 8.55 5.93
N VAL A 260 16.23 9.14 4.83
CA VAL A 260 15.94 10.52 4.46
C VAL A 260 14.91 10.50 3.33
N ILE A 261 13.79 11.18 3.55
CA ILE A 261 12.77 11.35 2.51
C ILE A 261 13.23 12.49 1.60
N ASP A 262 13.42 12.20 0.32
CA ASP A 262 13.81 13.17 -0.71
C ASP A 262 12.76 13.32 -1.81
N GLY A 263 11.64 12.59 -1.71
CA GLY A 263 10.50 12.73 -2.60
C GLY A 263 9.20 12.35 -1.91
N PHE A 264 8.18 13.21 -2.03
CA PHE A 264 6.81 12.95 -1.60
C PHE A 264 5.86 13.47 -2.67
N TYR A 265 4.97 12.59 -3.14
CA TYR A 265 4.03 12.89 -4.22
C TYR A 265 2.66 12.36 -3.86
N GLU A 266 1.65 13.07 -4.33
CA GLU A 266 0.25 12.71 -4.22
C GLU A 266 -0.30 12.52 -5.61
N GLU A 267 -0.98 11.41 -5.87
CA GLU A 267 -1.52 11.09 -7.19
C GLU A 267 -3.01 10.82 -7.10
N CYS A 268 -3.73 11.27 -8.12
CA CYS A 268 -5.18 11.23 -8.24
C CYS A 268 -5.61 10.25 -9.35
N TYR A 269 -6.62 9.44 -9.08
CA TYR A 269 -7.24 8.55 -10.07
C TYR A 269 -8.70 8.93 -10.35
N PHE A 270 -9.53 8.91 -9.31
CA PHE A 270 -10.96 9.17 -9.46
C PHE A 270 -11.31 10.66 -9.59
N ASN A 271 -10.65 11.48 -8.82
CA ASN A 271 -10.87 12.94 -8.79
C ASN A 271 -9.53 13.65 -8.88
N LYS A 272 -9.36 14.51 -9.87
CA LYS A 272 -8.09 15.22 -10.12
C LYS A 272 -7.67 16.21 -9.03
N GLU A 273 -8.56 16.53 -8.09
CA GLU A 273 -8.33 17.49 -7.00
C GLU A 273 -8.18 16.80 -5.63
N ILE A 274 -8.45 15.48 -5.56
CA ILE A 274 -8.39 14.71 -4.31
C ILE A 274 -7.49 13.51 -4.54
N PRO A 275 -6.31 13.46 -3.90
CA PRO A 275 -5.39 12.35 -4.12
C PRO A 275 -5.87 11.06 -3.48
N ASP A 276 -5.71 9.97 -4.22
CA ASP A 276 -6.05 8.62 -3.78
C ASP A 276 -4.86 7.93 -3.11
N ILE A 277 -3.64 8.31 -3.50
CA ILE A 277 -2.41 7.69 -3.00
C ILE A 277 -1.34 8.71 -2.67
N ILE A 278 -0.43 8.27 -1.79
CA ILE A 278 0.87 8.90 -1.61
C ILE A 278 1.96 7.98 -2.16
N ILE A 279 3.01 8.60 -2.70
CA ILE A 279 4.22 7.90 -3.12
C ILE A 279 5.40 8.59 -2.46
N VAL A 280 6.19 7.83 -1.74
CA VAL A 280 7.33 8.32 -0.97
C VAL A 280 8.61 7.73 -1.54
N ARG A 281 9.62 8.58 -1.75
CA ARG A 281 10.98 8.17 -2.04
C ARG A 281 11.86 8.47 -0.84
N ALA A 282 12.54 7.44 -0.35
CA ALA A 282 13.42 7.52 0.81
C ALA A 282 14.81 6.95 0.45
N ILE A 283 15.87 7.54 0.97
CA ILE A 283 17.25 7.16 0.72
C ILE A 283 17.90 6.73 2.03
N LYS A 284 18.62 5.61 1.98
CA LYS A 284 19.57 5.23 3.02
C LYS A 284 20.84 6.05 2.86
N ILE A 285 21.11 6.96 3.79
CA ILE A 285 22.35 7.76 3.78
C ILE A 285 23.47 7.00 4.49
N GLU A 286 24.65 7.02 3.89
CA GLU A 286 25.89 6.56 4.53
C GLU A 286 26.12 7.33 5.84
N LYS A 287 26.41 6.61 6.93
CA LYS A 287 26.73 7.19 8.26
C LYS A 287 28.20 7.38 8.45
#